data_5ccd1ff1b34a9041e493725451563ff9
#
_entry.id   5ccd1ff1b34a9041e493725451563ff9
#
_cell.length_a   1.000
_cell.length_b   1.000
_cell.length_c   1.000
_cell.angle_alpha   90.00
_cell.angle_beta   90.00
_cell.angle_gamma   90.00
#
_symmetry.space_group_name_H-M   'P 1'
#
loop_
_entity.id
_entity.type
_entity.pdbx_description
1 polymer ?
#
loop_
_entity_poly.entity_id
_entity_poly.type
_entity_poly.pdbx_seq_one_letter_code
_entity_poly.pdbx_strand_id
1 'polypeptide(L)'
;MKREIAADLLKIKAVFLRPNAPFTWASGIKAPIYCDNRLTLSDIAVRTDVENALAELIRRHYPDCQAVMGTSTAGIAHAAIVATILEFPMGYVRATAKDHGRTNQIEGRCDPGTKVVVVEDLISTAGSVVDVCEALRAAGAEVLGIVSIFTYGMQKAADRLAEHNLVNVSASDYDTLLTVAADAGYIRAEQIPALLAFRDNPADESWISLN
;
A
#
# COMPACT_ATOMS: atom_id res chain seq x y z
N MET A 1 -2.65 16.35 0.45
CA MET A 1 -2.81 14.88 0.58
C MET A 1 -1.49 14.17 0.84
N LYS A 2 -0.56 13.90 -0.11
CA LYS A 2 0.63 13.04 0.13
C LYS A 2 1.46 13.44 1.35
N ARG A 3 1.78 14.73 1.51
CA ARG A 3 2.56 15.26 2.64
C ARG A 3 1.84 15.12 3.98
N GLU A 4 0.54 15.30 4.01
CA GLU A 4 -0.31 15.17 5.20
C GLU A 4 -0.32 13.72 5.67
N ILE A 5 -0.62 12.77 4.77
CA ILE A 5 -0.58 11.34 5.10
C ILE A 5 0.83 10.90 5.56
N ALA A 6 1.90 11.37 4.90
CA ALA A 6 3.27 11.08 5.36
C ALA A 6 3.52 11.58 6.79
N ALA A 7 3.07 12.81 7.12
CA ALA A 7 3.19 13.39 8.45
C ALA A 7 2.39 12.59 9.49
N ASP A 8 1.18 12.17 9.15
CA ASP A 8 0.34 11.35 10.01
C ASP A 8 0.96 9.99 10.33
N LEU A 9 1.50 9.30 9.30
CA LEU A 9 2.19 8.03 9.49
C LEU A 9 3.41 8.14 10.41
N LEU A 10 4.19 9.22 10.29
CA LEU A 10 5.31 9.50 11.19
C LEU A 10 4.84 9.82 12.62
N LYS A 11 3.80 10.66 12.75
CA LYS A 11 3.23 11.10 14.04
C LYS A 11 2.78 9.93 14.90
N ILE A 12 2.03 8.97 14.31
CA ILE A 12 1.52 7.80 15.04
C ILE A 12 2.53 6.66 15.10
N LYS A 13 3.75 6.88 14.58
CA LYS A 13 4.80 5.87 14.49
C LYS A 13 4.38 4.62 13.70
N ALA A 14 3.53 4.77 12.69
CA ALA A 14 3.28 3.73 11.70
C ALA A 14 4.50 3.53 10.80
N VAL A 15 5.30 4.57 10.62
CA VAL A 15 6.58 4.51 9.90
C VAL A 15 7.72 4.93 10.82
N PHE A 16 8.78 4.13 10.80
CA PHE A 16 10.05 4.42 11.46
C PHE A 16 11.17 4.52 10.44
N LEU A 17 11.99 5.57 10.55
CA LEU A 17 13.22 5.74 9.80
C LEU A 17 14.43 5.61 10.73
N ARG A 18 15.34 4.69 10.45
CA ARG A 18 16.56 4.42 11.21
C ARG A 18 17.77 4.25 10.27
N PRO A 19 18.23 5.30 9.61
CA PRO A 19 19.34 5.21 8.67
C PRO A 19 20.64 4.72 9.32
N ASN A 20 20.91 5.11 10.59
CA ASN A 20 22.13 4.74 11.32
C ASN A 20 22.04 3.40 12.08
N ALA A 21 20.82 2.81 12.21
CA ALA A 21 20.58 1.58 12.93
C ALA A 21 19.47 0.76 12.22
N PRO A 22 19.75 0.24 11.02
CA PRO A 22 18.73 -0.35 10.17
C PRO A 22 18.05 -1.55 10.80
N PHE A 23 16.80 -1.76 10.42
CA PHE A 23 16.04 -2.96 10.71
C PHE A 23 16.56 -4.12 9.84
N THR A 24 16.31 -5.35 10.27
CA THR A 24 16.46 -6.53 9.42
C THR A 24 15.07 -7.06 9.09
N TRP A 25 14.68 -7.02 7.83
CA TRP A 25 13.41 -7.59 7.37
C TRP A 25 13.45 -9.11 7.44
N ALA A 26 12.28 -9.76 7.39
CA ALA A 26 12.18 -11.23 7.36
C ALA A 26 12.95 -11.88 6.20
N SER A 27 13.16 -11.15 5.10
CA SER A 27 13.99 -11.53 3.96
C SER A 27 15.49 -11.47 4.22
N GLY A 28 15.94 -10.96 5.39
CA GLY A 28 17.34 -10.71 5.72
C GLY A 28 17.86 -9.34 5.26
N ILE A 29 17.11 -8.59 4.47
CA ILE A 29 17.51 -7.27 3.96
C ILE A 29 17.63 -6.27 5.11
N LYS A 30 18.74 -5.52 5.12
CA LYS A 30 18.95 -4.37 6.02
C LYS A 30 18.16 -3.17 5.47
N ALA A 31 17.16 -2.71 6.20
CA ALA A 31 16.27 -1.65 5.78
C ALA A 31 16.29 -0.46 6.73
N PRO A 32 16.45 0.77 6.24
CA PRO A 32 16.40 1.96 7.07
C PRO A 32 14.98 2.36 7.47
N ILE A 33 13.98 1.64 6.97
CA ILE A 33 12.56 1.90 7.18
C ILE A 33 11.83 0.64 7.66
N TYR A 34 10.89 0.84 8.56
CA TYR A 34 9.85 -0.12 8.92
C TYR A 34 8.51 0.57 8.83
N CYS A 35 7.53 -0.06 8.18
CA CYS A 35 6.18 0.46 8.01
C CYS A 35 5.15 -0.58 8.51
N ASP A 36 4.24 -0.11 9.37
CA ASP A 36 3.07 -0.87 9.84
C ASP A 36 1.83 0.03 9.76
N ASN A 37 1.21 0.05 8.60
CA ASN A 37 0.03 0.88 8.35
C ASN A 37 -1.21 0.43 9.13
N ARG A 38 -1.20 -0.77 9.74
CA ARG A 38 -2.30 -1.24 10.60
C ARG A 38 -2.50 -0.34 11.83
N LEU A 39 -1.46 0.38 12.26
CA LEU A 39 -1.56 1.35 13.36
C LEU A 39 -2.48 2.53 13.04
N THR A 40 -2.71 2.85 11.77
CA THR A 40 -3.65 3.89 11.36
C THR A 40 -5.08 3.60 11.85
N LEU A 41 -5.46 2.32 11.93
CA LEU A 41 -6.79 1.91 12.40
C LEU A 41 -7.05 2.29 13.86
N SER A 42 -5.99 2.45 14.66
CA SER A 42 -6.10 2.72 16.10
C SER A 42 -6.11 4.21 16.45
N ASP A 43 -5.77 5.10 15.50
CA ASP A 43 -5.87 6.56 15.65
C ASP A 43 -7.05 7.07 14.81
N ILE A 44 -8.06 7.65 15.49
CA ILE A 44 -9.32 8.04 14.82
C ILE A 44 -9.08 9.14 13.78
N ALA A 45 -8.24 10.12 14.08
CA ALA A 45 -7.97 11.23 13.17
C ALA A 45 -7.20 10.76 11.95
N VAL A 46 -6.08 10.04 12.16
CA VAL A 46 -5.25 9.52 11.07
C VAL A 46 -6.03 8.51 10.21
N ARG A 47 -6.83 7.64 10.85
CA ARG A 47 -7.71 6.74 10.10
C ARG A 47 -8.66 7.51 9.21
N THR A 48 -9.31 8.55 9.73
CA THR A 48 -10.23 9.38 8.94
C THR A 48 -9.54 10.02 7.74
N ASP A 49 -8.34 10.56 7.94
CA ASP A 49 -7.56 11.20 6.88
C ASP A 49 -7.12 10.19 5.81
N VAL A 50 -6.64 9.02 6.22
CA VAL A 50 -6.25 7.92 5.32
C VAL A 50 -7.43 7.44 4.49
N GLU A 51 -8.57 7.15 5.11
CA GLU A 51 -9.73 6.59 4.41
C GLU A 51 -10.36 7.61 3.45
N ASN A 52 -10.42 8.88 3.83
CA ASN A 52 -10.85 9.94 2.93
C ASN A 52 -9.89 10.12 1.76
N ALA A 53 -8.57 10.02 2.00
CA ALA A 53 -7.58 10.08 0.93
C ALA A 53 -7.74 8.93 -0.07
N LEU A 54 -7.91 7.69 0.42
CA LEU A 54 -8.15 6.52 -0.45
C LEU A 54 -9.45 6.65 -1.24
N ALA A 55 -10.53 7.10 -0.60
CA ALA A 55 -11.82 7.32 -1.27
C ALA A 55 -11.70 8.40 -2.37
N GLU A 56 -10.98 9.48 -2.11
CA GLU A 56 -10.72 10.53 -3.09
C GLU A 56 -9.88 10.03 -4.28
N LEU A 57 -8.87 9.20 -4.03
CA LEU A 57 -8.09 8.56 -5.09
C LEU A 57 -8.97 7.70 -5.99
N ILE A 58 -9.90 6.92 -5.42
CA ILE A 58 -10.84 6.11 -6.20
C ILE A 58 -11.74 7.01 -7.05
N ARG A 59 -12.38 8.02 -6.47
CA ARG A 59 -13.26 8.95 -7.21
C ARG A 59 -12.53 9.62 -8.37
N ARG A 60 -11.28 10.01 -8.16
CA ARG A 60 -10.50 10.77 -9.13
C ARG A 60 -9.93 9.93 -10.25
N HIS A 61 -9.40 8.74 -9.93
CA HIS A 61 -8.65 7.91 -10.88
C HIS A 61 -9.46 6.76 -11.46
N TYR A 62 -10.51 6.34 -10.75
CA TYR A 62 -11.35 5.20 -11.12
C TYR A 62 -12.85 5.53 -11.01
N PRO A 63 -13.34 6.54 -11.77
CA PRO A 63 -14.74 7.02 -11.65
C PRO A 63 -15.77 5.94 -12.00
N ASP A 64 -15.37 4.93 -12.76
CA ASP A 64 -16.25 3.81 -13.13
C ASP A 64 -16.26 2.67 -12.09
N CYS A 65 -15.62 2.83 -10.94
CA CYS A 65 -15.58 1.84 -9.87
C CYS A 65 -17.00 1.51 -9.38
N GLN A 66 -17.29 0.22 -9.27
CA GLN A 66 -18.58 -0.30 -8.83
C GLN A 66 -18.51 -1.06 -7.51
N ALA A 67 -17.33 -1.55 -7.13
CA ALA A 67 -17.11 -2.24 -5.86
C ALA A 67 -15.64 -2.09 -5.42
N VAL A 68 -15.41 -2.15 -4.11
CA VAL A 68 -14.08 -2.06 -3.50
C VAL A 68 -13.66 -3.44 -3.00
N MET A 69 -12.43 -3.86 -3.30
CA MET A 69 -11.89 -5.16 -2.91
C MET A 69 -10.65 -5.00 -2.05
N GLY A 70 -10.68 -5.51 -0.81
CA GLY A 70 -9.55 -5.44 0.10
C GLY A 70 -8.56 -6.60 -0.10
N THR A 71 -7.28 -6.33 0.09
CA THR A 71 -6.27 -7.38 0.24
C THR A 71 -6.25 -7.91 1.66
N SER A 72 -6.20 -9.22 1.85
CA SER A 72 -6.05 -9.80 3.19
C SER A 72 -4.57 -9.75 3.63
N THR A 73 -4.29 -9.30 4.83
CA THR A 73 -5.26 -8.98 5.90
C THR A 73 -5.44 -7.48 6.09
N ALA A 74 -4.39 -6.68 5.90
CA ALA A 74 -4.38 -5.28 6.30
C ALA A 74 -5.33 -4.40 5.46
N GLY A 75 -5.50 -4.69 4.18
CA GLY A 75 -6.39 -3.94 3.29
C GLY A 75 -7.88 -4.12 3.57
N ILE A 76 -8.29 -5.16 4.31
CA ILE A 76 -9.72 -5.46 4.53
C ILE A 76 -10.44 -4.32 5.28
N ALA A 77 -9.88 -3.88 6.40
CA ALA A 77 -10.52 -2.84 7.21
C ALA A 77 -10.61 -1.52 6.46
N HIS A 78 -9.55 -1.15 5.76
CA HIS A 78 -9.51 0.06 4.92
C HIS A 78 -10.54 -0.02 3.79
N ALA A 79 -10.61 -1.15 3.08
CA ALA A 79 -11.61 -1.36 2.04
C ALA A 79 -13.04 -1.22 2.57
N ALA A 80 -13.34 -1.73 3.77
CA ALA A 80 -14.66 -1.64 4.37
C ALA A 80 -15.06 -0.19 4.68
N ILE A 81 -14.13 0.60 5.24
CA ILE A 81 -14.42 2.00 5.58
C ILE A 81 -14.52 2.82 4.28
N VAL A 82 -13.61 2.64 3.34
CA VAL A 82 -13.63 3.32 2.03
C VAL A 82 -14.92 3.02 1.28
N ALA A 83 -15.34 1.75 1.23
CA ALA A 83 -16.61 1.36 0.61
C ALA A 83 -17.81 2.04 1.27
N THR A 84 -17.80 2.20 2.61
CA THR A 84 -18.83 2.94 3.34
C THR A 84 -18.85 4.42 2.94
N ILE A 85 -17.69 5.08 2.82
CA ILE A 85 -17.56 6.48 2.39
C ILE A 85 -18.05 6.66 0.94
N LEU A 86 -17.81 5.68 0.09
CA LEU A 86 -18.20 5.71 -1.33
C LEU A 86 -19.61 5.21 -1.60
N GLU A 87 -20.25 4.58 -0.61
CA GLU A 87 -21.54 3.89 -0.74
C GLU A 87 -21.48 2.75 -1.80
N PHE A 88 -20.32 2.03 -1.83
CA PHE A 88 -20.09 0.93 -2.76
C PHE A 88 -20.17 -0.44 -2.05
N PRO A 89 -20.56 -1.51 -2.78
CA PRO A 89 -20.34 -2.87 -2.32
C PRO A 89 -18.85 -3.13 -2.04
N MET A 90 -18.56 -4.04 -1.10
CA MET A 90 -17.20 -4.45 -0.83
C MET A 90 -17.07 -5.96 -0.71
N GLY A 91 -15.86 -6.44 -0.96
CA GLY A 91 -15.38 -7.77 -0.66
C GLY A 91 -13.89 -7.75 -0.35
N TYR A 92 -13.30 -8.93 -0.18
CA TYR A 92 -11.86 -9.04 -0.04
C TYR A 92 -11.34 -10.38 -0.60
N VAL A 93 -10.05 -10.43 -0.89
CA VAL A 93 -9.40 -11.62 -1.43
C VAL A 93 -8.45 -12.19 -0.38
N ARG A 94 -8.60 -13.48 -0.08
CA ARG A 94 -7.76 -14.20 0.87
C ARG A 94 -6.42 -14.56 0.23
N ALA A 95 -5.35 -14.63 1.03
CA ALA A 95 -4.02 -15.01 0.57
C ALA A 95 -3.96 -16.46 0.05
N THR A 96 -4.80 -17.35 0.59
CA THR A 96 -4.87 -18.77 0.19
C THR A 96 -6.31 -19.23 -0.03
N ALA A 97 -6.51 -20.14 -0.97
CA ALA A 97 -7.80 -20.82 -1.14
C ALA A 97 -8.16 -21.68 0.11
N LYS A 98 -9.46 -21.92 0.33
CA LYS A 98 -9.92 -22.86 1.38
C LYS A 98 -9.63 -24.30 0.96
N ASP A 99 -9.08 -25.09 1.86
CA ASP A 99 -8.79 -26.53 1.61
C ASP A 99 -10.08 -27.39 1.46
N HIS A 100 -11.25 -26.86 1.84
CA HIS A 100 -12.52 -27.60 1.80
C HIS A 100 -13.68 -26.76 1.27
N GLY A 101 -14.34 -27.24 0.24
CA GLY A 101 -15.71 -26.93 -0.16
C GLY A 101 -15.92 -25.83 -1.21
N ARG A 102 -15.27 -24.70 -1.17
CA ARG A 102 -15.26 -23.67 -2.22
C ARG A 102 -13.82 -23.20 -2.43
N THR A 103 -13.31 -23.44 -3.63
CA THR A 103 -11.97 -23.00 -4.07
C THR A 103 -11.86 -21.48 -4.24
N ASN A 104 -12.94 -20.73 -3.95
CA ASN A 104 -13.00 -19.30 -4.14
C ASN A 104 -12.21 -18.58 -3.04
N GLN A 105 -11.21 -17.78 -3.44
CA GLN A 105 -10.46 -16.90 -2.56
C GLN A 105 -11.20 -15.59 -2.24
N ILE A 106 -12.25 -15.27 -3.00
CA ILE A 106 -13.01 -14.03 -2.87
C ILE A 106 -14.10 -14.23 -1.83
N GLU A 107 -14.14 -13.35 -0.85
CA GLU A 107 -15.20 -13.24 0.14
C GLU A 107 -16.02 -11.98 -0.15
N GLY A 108 -17.35 -12.13 -0.13
CA GLY A 108 -18.29 -11.16 -0.66
C GLY A 108 -18.79 -11.56 -2.04
N ARG A 109 -19.61 -10.68 -2.64
CA ARG A 109 -20.15 -10.88 -3.99
C ARG A 109 -19.33 -10.08 -5.00
N CYS A 110 -18.85 -10.75 -6.03
CA CYS A 110 -18.17 -10.13 -7.17
C CYS A 110 -18.66 -10.86 -8.43
N ASP A 111 -19.65 -10.30 -9.11
CA ASP A 111 -20.22 -10.88 -10.33
C ASP A 111 -19.27 -10.64 -11.52
N PRO A 112 -19.22 -11.52 -12.52
CA PRO A 112 -18.46 -11.27 -13.74
C PRO A 112 -18.82 -9.93 -14.39
N GLY A 113 -17.81 -9.18 -14.84
CA GLY A 113 -17.96 -7.85 -15.41
C GLY A 113 -18.06 -6.71 -14.39
N THR A 114 -18.07 -7.01 -13.07
CA THR A 114 -18.03 -5.96 -12.06
C THR A 114 -16.69 -5.22 -12.12
N LYS A 115 -16.74 -3.89 -12.21
CA LYS A 115 -15.57 -3.01 -12.20
C LYS A 115 -15.11 -2.76 -10.76
N VAL A 116 -13.91 -3.23 -10.42
CA VAL A 116 -13.41 -3.19 -9.04
C VAL A 116 -12.12 -2.40 -8.92
N VAL A 117 -11.93 -1.74 -7.77
CA VAL A 117 -10.66 -1.18 -7.33
C VAL A 117 -10.18 -1.95 -6.11
N VAL A 118 -8.90 -2.32 -6.13
CA VAL A 118 -8.25 -3.02 -5.01
C VAL A 118 -7.67 -2.02 -4.04
N VAL A 119 -7.92 -2.22 -2.73
CA VAL A 119 -7.36 -1.43 -1.63
C VAL A 119 -6.29 -2.25 -0.92
N GLU A 120 -5.09 -1.67 -0.85
CA GLU A 120 -3.92 -2.26 -0.18
C GLU A 120 -3.40 -1.28 0.88
N ASP A 121 -2.75 -1.78 1.92
CA ASP A 121 -2.11 -0.92 2.92
C ASP A 121 -0.70 -0.48 2.49
N LEU A 122 0.09 -1.37 1.93
CA LEU A 122 1.50 -1.14 1.60
C LEU A 122 1.93 -1.82 0.31
N ILE A 123 2.46 -1.06 -0.62
CA ILE A 123 3.13 -1.59 -1.81
C ILE A 123 4.65 -1.59 -1.59
N SER A 124 5.24 -2.77 -1.43
CA SER A 124 6.70 -2.97 -1.43
C SER A 124 7.18 -3.48 -2.79
N THR A 125 7.01 -4.76 -3.08
CA THR A 125 7.36 -5.41 -4.35
C THR A 125 6.15 -5.78 -5.19
N ALA A 126 4.96 -5.42 -4.76
CA ALA A 126 3.65 -5.63 -5.40
C ALA A 126 3.24 -7.10 -5.65
N GLY A 127 3.95 -8.09 -5.07
CA GLY A 127 3.63 -9.51 -5.31
C GLY A 127 2.21 -9.87 -4.88
N SER A 128 1.90 -9.64 -3.60
CA SER A 128 0.61 -10.01 -2.99
C SER A 128 -0.58 -9.33 -3.68
N VAL A 129 -0.46 -8.03 -3.98
CA VAL A 129 -1.56 -7.30 -4.62
C VAL A 129 -1.80 -7.73 -6.07
N VAL A 130 -0.75 -8.12 -6.79
CA VAL A 130 -0.88 -8.70 -8.13
C VAL A 130 -1.63 -10.02 -8.07
N ASP A 131 -1.29 -10.93 -7.13
CA ASP A 131 -1.98 -12.19 -6.94
C ASP A 131 -3.49 -11.97 -6.65
N VAL A 132 -3.82 -10.96 -5.87
CA VAL A 132 -5.21 -10.54 -5.60
C VAL A 132 -5.92 -10.07 -6.86
N CYS A 133 -5.27 -9.22 -7.67
CA CYS A 133 -5.84 -8.73 -8.93
C CYS A 133 -6.08 -9.87 -9.93
N GLU A 134 -5.15 -10.82 -10.03
CA GLU A 134 -5.29 -11.98 -10.90
C GLU A 134 -6.42 -12.92 -10.43
N ALA A 135 -6.58 -13.11 -9.13
CA ALA A 135 -7.71 -13.89 -8.58
C ALA A 135 -9.06 -13.23 -8.91
N LEU A 136 -9.16 -11.91 -8.85
CA LEU A 136 -10.35 -11.15 -9.23
C LEU A 136 -10.64 -11.27 -10.74
N ARG A 137 -9.62 -11.12 -11.58
CA ARG A 137 -9.71 -11.29 -13.04
C ARG A 137 -10.12 -12.71 -13.40
N ALA A 138 -9.57 -13.72 -12.75
CA ALA A 138 -9.94 -15.13 -12.95
C ALA A 138 -11.40 -15.40 -12.58
N ALA A 139 -11.97 -14.66 -11.63
CA ALA A 139 -13.39 -14.72 -11.30
C ALA A 139 -14.29 -13.89 -12.25
N GLY A 140 -13.70 -13.22 -13.24
CA GLY A 140 -14.41 -12.45 -14.25
C GLY A 140 -14.59 -10.97 -13.92
N ALA A 141 -13.99 -10.46 -12.82
CA ALA A 141 -14.04 -9.03 -12.51
C ALA A 141 -13.16 -8.21 -13.46
N GLU A 142 -13.55 -6.98 -13.72
CA GLU A 142 -12.73 -5.97 -14.38
C GLU A 142 -11.96 -5.18 -13.32
N VAL A 143 -10.67 -5.50 -13.14
CA VAL A 143 -9.82 -4.76 -12.18
C VAL A 143 -9.35 -3.46 -12.82
N LEU A 144 -9.90 -2.34 -12.36
CA LEU A 144 -9.56 -1.00 -12.86
C LEU A 144 -8.16 -0.54 -12.40
N GLY A 145 -7.77 -0.91 -11.18
CA GLY A 145 -6.47 -0.59 -10.61
C GLY A 145 -6.44 -0.77 -9.10
N ILE A 146 -5.41 -0.20 -8.49
CA ILE A 146 -5.08 -0.33 -7.07
C ILE A 146 -4.99 1.06 -6.45
N VAL A 147 -5.53 1.21 -5.25
CA VAL A 147 -5.18 2.33 -4.37
C VAL A 147 -4.51 1.80 -3.11
N SER A 148 -3.49 2.51 -2.62
CA SER A 148 -2.78 2.10 -1.41
C SER A 148 -2.50 3.27 -0.47
N ILE A 149 -2.34 2.97 0.82
CA ILE A 149 -1.96 4.00 1.80
C ILE A 149 -0.55 4.49 1.50
N PHE A 150 0.38 3.56 1.30
CA PHE A 150 1.79 3.86 1.13
C PHE A 150 2.47 2.96 0.10
N THR A 151 3.42 3.52 -0.64
CA THR A 151 4.33 2.75 -1.51
C THR A 151 5.78 3.11 -1.23
N TYR A 152 6.66 2.10 -1.26
CA TYR A 152 8.10 2.34 -1.26
C TYR A 152 8.62 2.89 -2.59
N GLY A 153 7.86 2.75 -3.68
CA GLY A 153 8.29 3.20 -5.01
C GLY A 153 9.46 2.41 -5.59
N MET A 154 9.60 1.14 -5.19
CA MET A 154 10.67 0.26 -5.68
C MET A 154 10.47 -0.08 -7.16
N GLN A 155 11.57 -0.09 -7.94
CA GLN A 155 11.52 -0.44 -9.37
C GLN A 155 10.88 -1.81 -9.60
N LYS A 156 11.19 -2.79 -8.75
CA LYS A 156 10.61 -4.13 -8.82
C LYS A 156 9.07 -4.14 -8.73
N ALA A 157 8.48 -3.21 -7.97
CA ALA A 157 7.03 -3.08 -7.91
C ALA A 157 6.48 -2.46 -9.19
N ALA A 158 7.15 -1.43 -9.71
CA ALA A 158 6.75 -0.77 -10.96
C ALA A 158 6.77 -1.75 -12.13
N ASP A 159 7.85 -2.53 -12.28
CA ASP A 159 7.99 -3.53 -13.34
C ASP A 159 6.89 -4.59 -13.25
N ARG A 160 6.67 -5.14 -12.05
CA ARG A 160 5.64 -6.16 -11.81
C ARG A 160 4.23 -5.66 -12.10
N LEU A 161 3.89 -4.46 -11.67
CA LEU A 161 2.59 -3.85 -11.97
C LEU A 161 2.41 -3.63 -13.47
N ALA A 162 3.46 -3.18 -14.17
CA ALA A 162 3.44 -2.97 -15.61
C ALA A 162 3.26 -4.30 -16.38
N GLU A 163 3.97 -5.37 -15.98
CA GLU A 163 3.84 -6.72 -16.55
C GLU A 163 2.38 -7.24 -16.50
N HIS A 164 1.66 -6.86 -15.45
CA HIS A 164 0.24 -7.27 -15.25
C HIS A 164 -0.78 -6.21 -15.71
N ASN A 165 -0.35 -5.15 -16.38
CA ASN A 165 -1.21 -4.03 -16.79
C ASN A 165 -2.03 -3.47 -15.60
N LEU A 166 -1.37 -3.24 -14.48
CA LEU A 166 -1.93 -2.67 -13.26
C LEU A 166 -1.31 -1.32 -12.95
N VAL A 167 -2.14 -0.41 -12.45
CA VAL A 167 -1.72 0.90 -11.96
C VAL A 167 -2.05 0.99 -10.48
N ASN A 168 -1.07 1.41 -9.66
CA ASN A 168 -1.27 1.75 -8.26
C ASN A 168 -1.18 3.27 -8.06
N VAL A 169 -2.14 3.82 -7.34
CA VAL A 169 -2.12 5.21 -6.89
C VAL A 169 -2.12 5.22 -5.37
N SER A 170 -1.09 5.82 -4.75
CA SER A 170 -0.92 5.81 -3.30
C SER A 170 -1.24 7.15 -2.66
N ALA A 171 -1.82 7.11 -1.45
CA ALA A 171 -2.10 8.28 -0.62
C ALA A 171 -0.80 8.97 -0.15
N SER A 172 0.28 8.21 0.04
CA SER A 172 1.63 8.74 0.22
C SER A 172 2.69 7.79 -0.36
N ASP A 173 3.94 8.26 -0.42
CA ASP A 173 5.06 7.51 -0.95
C ASP A 173 6.37 7.81 -0.19
N TYR A 174 7.40 7.00 -0.47
CA TYR A 174 8.68 7.07 0.21
C TYR A 174 9.40 8.41 0.02
N ASP A 175 9.39 8.97 -1.19
CA ASP A 175 10.07 10.23 -1.48
C ASP A 175 9.43 11.41 -0.73
N THR A 176 8.10 11.45 -0.70
CA THR A 176 7.33 12.42 0.08
C THR A 176 7.60 12.24 1.57
N LEU A 177 7.64 10.98 2.05
CA LEU A 177 7.92 10.67 3.45
C LEU A 177 9.30 11.17 3.87
N LEU A 178 10.35 10.94 3.08
CA LEU A 178 11.70 11.39 3.38
C LEU A 178 11.79 12.91 3.49
N THR A 179 11.12 13.61 2.58
CA THR A 179 11.04 15.08 2.60
C THR A 179 10.37 15.56 3.88
N VAL A 180 9.21 15.00 4.24
CA VAL A 180 8.46 15.38 5.45
C VAL A 180 9.27 15.03 6.71
N ALA A 181 9.93 13.88 6.72
CA ALA A 181 10.76 13.45 7.86
C ALA A 181 11.96 14.38 8.08
N ALA A 182 12.59 14.88 7.03
CA ALA A 182 13.67 15.85 7.12
C ALA A 182 13.15 17.22 7.62
N ASP A 183 12.05 17.72 7.04
CA ASP A 183 11.43 18.98 7.46
C ASP A 183 11.02 18.97 8.94
N ALA A 184 10.59 17.82 9.45
CA ALA A 184 10.18 17.62 10.84
C ALA A 184 11.33 17.20 11.80
N GLY A 185 12.56 17.06 11.29
CA GLY A 185 13.73 16.70 12.09
C GLY A 185 13.80 15.23 12.54
N TYR A 186 13.02 14.33 11.92
CA TYR A 186 13.13 12.88 12.17
C TYR A 186 14.41 12.28 11.59
N ILE A 187 14.89 12.85 10.48
CA ILE A 187 16.16 12.53 9.83
C ILE A 187 16.87 13.84 9.45
N ARG A 188 18.16 13.76 9.16
CA ARG A 188 18.88 14.91 8.57
C ARG A 188 18.73 14.88 7.04
N ALA A 189 18.72 16.05 6.41
CA ALA A 189 18.62 16.16 4.95
C ALA A 189 19.75 15.42 4.22
N GLU A 190 20.95 15.40 4.80
CA GLU A 190 22.13 14.71 4.25
C GLU A 190 21.96 13.19 4.17
N GLN A 191 21.00 12.61 4.92
CA GLN A 191 20.74 11.17 4.92
C GLN A 191 19.78 10.74 3.79
N ILE A 192 19.09 11.68 3.15
CA ILE A 192 18.14 11.38 2.07
C ILE A 192 18.79 10.60 0.91
N PRO A 193 20.00 10.95 0.42
CA PRO A 193 20.64 10.18 -0.67
C PRO A 193 20.86 8.71 -0.32
N ALA A 194 21.27 8.39 0.92
CA ALA A 194 21.46 7.02 1.38
C ALA A 194 20.12 6.25 1.41
N LEU A 195 19.05 6.91 1.89
CA LEU A 195 17.72 6.34 1.94
C LEU A 195 17.15 6.06 0.55
N LEU A 196 17.39 6.96 -0.41
CA LEU A 196 17.01 6.76 -1.81
C LEU A 196 17.80 5.61 -2.46
N ALA A 197 19.10 5.52 -2.19
CA ALA A 197 19.93 4.41 -2.67
C ALA A 197 19.41 3.04 -2.18
N PHE A 198 18.97 2.95 -0.92
CA PHE A 198 18.27 1.75 -0.42
C PHE A 198 17.01 1.43 -1.23
N ARG A 199 16.14 2.42 -1.49
CA ARG A 199 14.91 2.20 -2.27
C ARG A 199 15.22 1.65 -3.67
N ASP A 200 16.24 2.22 -4.32
CA ASP A 200 16.60 1.87 -5.68
C ASP A 200 17.22 0.48 -5.80
N ASN A 201 17.99 0.06 -4.78
CA ASN A 201 18.57 -1.28 -4.70
C ASN A 201 18.61 -1.82 -3.25
N PRO A 202 17.50 -2.36 -2.72
CA PRO A 202 17.43 -2.84 -1.33
C PRO A 202 18.38 -3.99 -0.99
N ALA A 203 18.90 -4.71 -2.00
CA ALA A 203 19.86 -5.82 -1.81
C ALA A 203 21.31 -5.35 -1.64
N ASP A 204 21.62 -4.13 -2.02
CA ASP A 204 22.94 -3.53 -1.88
C ASP A 204 23.02 -2.77 -0.55
N GLU A 205 23.93 -3.20 0.33
CA GLU A 205 24.12 -2.57 1.65
C GLU A 205 25.06 -1.34 1.62
N SER A 206 25.55 -0.93 0.44
CA SER A 206 26.48 0.20 0.30
C SER A 206 25.87 1.53 0.78
N TRP A 207 24.54 1.65 0.75
CA TRP A 207 23.83 2.82 1.28
C TRP A 207 24.11 3.09 2.76
N ILE A 208 24.47 2.05 3.55
CA ILE A 208 24.79 2.20 4.99
C ILE A 208 26.02 3.07 5.20
N SER A 209 26.98 3.01 4.28
CA SER A 209 28.21 3.81 4.35
C SER A 209 28.06 5.24 3.83
N LEU A 210 26.89 5.58 3.28
CA LEU A 210 26.57 6.94 2.83
C LEU A 210 25.96 7.83 3.93
N ASN A 211 25.69 7.29 5.12
CA ASN A 211 25.07 7.99 6.25
C ASN A 211 26.06 8.78 7.10
#